data_c2f2b0c0df7a4fbdb1bfe9b1a9712417
#
_entry.id   c2f2b0c0df7a4fbdb1bfe9b1a9712417
#
_cell.length_a   1.000
_cell.length_b   1.000
_cell.length_c   1.000
_cell.angle_alpha   90.00
_cell.angle_beta   90.00
_cell.angle_gamma   90.00
#
_symmetry.space_group_name_H-M   'P 1'
#
loop_
_entity.id
_entity.type
_entity.pdbx_description
1 polymer ?
#
loop_
_entity_poly.entity_id
_entity_poly.type
_entity_poly.pdbx_seq_one_letter_code
_entity_poly.pdbx_strand_id
1 'polypeptide(L)'
;MKIKQIRSATNKIFYGGKTFLLDPWLVEQYGLGCFDSMPGNPYMAVDPVKGKITMPLFALPETVESILSGVDAYIVTHLHPDHIDINMQKGTFGDVLEHDKPIFVQNEDDAQALKASGFQDVRILKNDGVKFADITLYKTPALHGTIKPSSDACGVVFKAEQEKVLYVAGDTIWFDGVRKTLANYQPEVIMLNACAAELRAYGRLIMNDEDVDCVHQTLPEAKLYLTHFDNVAHASITRSQMRGALVRRGVDNYVIPEDGETVIY
;
A
#
# COMPACT_ATOMS: atom_id res chain seq x y z
N MET A 1 -7.12 16.21 7.23
CA MET A 1 -6.50 15.14 6.40
C MET A 1 -7.35 14.87 5.16
N LYS A 2 -6.74 14.55 4.01
CA LYS A 2 -7.41 14.01 2.81
C LYS A 2 -6.52 12.96 2.13
N ILE A 3 -7.13 12.01 1.45
CA ILE A 3 -6.45 10.91 0.76
C ILE A 3 -6.99 10.81 -0.66
N LYS A 4 -6.11 10.85 -1.66
CA LYS A 4 -6.47 10.64 -3.07
C LYS A 4 -5.98 9.27 -3.51
N GLN A 5 -6.90 8.41 -3.94
CA GLN A 5 -6.60 7.14 -4.59
C GLN A 5 -5.97 7.43 -5.95
N ILE A 6 -4.78 6.93 -6.18
CA ILE A 6 -4.15 7.03 -7.50
C ILE A 6 -4.42 5.74 -8.27
N ARG A 7 -3.85 4.61 -7.83
CA ARG A 7 -4.05 3.30 -8.45
C ARG A 7 -3.52 2.19 -7.54
N SER A 8 -4.23 1.07 -7.39
CA SER A 8 -3.81 -0.03 -6.54
C SER A 8 -3.44 0.45 -5.12
N ALA A 9 -2.27 0.13 -4.61
CA ALA A 9 -1.75 0.62 -3.32
C ALA A 9 -1.30 2.08 -3.34
N THR A 10 -1.13 2.69 -4.53
CA THR A 10 -0.63 4.06 -4.65
C THR A 10 -1.67 5.08 -4.22
N ASN A 11 -1.36 5.82 -3.16
CA ASN A 11 -2.22 6.86 -2.61
C ASN A 11 -1.45 8.16 -2.33
N LYS A 12 -2.07 9.31 -2.62
CA LYS A 12 -1.53 10.63 -2.27
C LYS A 12 -2.21 11.12 -0.98
N ILE A 13 -1.44 11.21 0.10
CA ILE A 13 -1.92 11.50 1.45
C ILE A 13 -1.52 12.92 1.83
N PHE A 14 -2.52 13.76 2.13
CA PHE A 14 -2.34 15.12 2.63
C PHE A 14 -2.58 15.11 4.13
N TYR A 15 -1.51 15.29 4.92
CA TYR A 15 -1.51 15.11 6.35
C TYR A 15 -0.57 16.10 7.06
N GLY A 16 -1.02 16.81 8.08
CA GLY A 16 -0.21 17.74 8.86
C GLY A 16 0.50 18.82 8.02
N GLY A 17 -0.16 19.35 6.99
CA GLY A 17 0.40 20.34 6.08
C GLY A 17 1.44 19.79 5.09
N LYS A 18 1.66 18.48 5.05
CA LYS A 18 2.57 17.78 4.14
C LYS A 18 1.82 16.85 3.20
N THR A 19 2.43 16.55 2.07
CA THR A 19 1.91 15.64 1.05
C THR A 19 2.86 14.46 0.88
N PHE A 20 2.35 13.26 1.14
CA PHE A 20 3.07 12.01 0.95
C PHE A 20 2.52 11.25 -0.26
N LEU A 21 3.39 10.65 -1.05
CA LEU A 21 3.00 9.65 -2.03
C LEU A 21 3.39 8.27 -1.49
N LEU A 22 2.37 7.49 -1.16
CA LEU A 22 2.48 6.14 -0.63
C LEU A 22 2.55 5.14 -1.78
N ASP A 23 3.49 4.20 -1.68
CA ASP A 23 3.68 3.08 -2.60
C ASP A 23 3.57 3.51 -4.08
N PRO A 24 4.55 4.34 -4.57
CA PRO A 24 4.46 5.05 -5.84
C PRO A 24 4.67 4.14 -7.06
N TRP A 25 3.67 3.34 -7.39
CA TRP A 25 3.63 2.50 -8.58
C TRP A 25 3.03 3.28 -9.76
N LEU A 26 3.90 3.96 -10.54
CA LEU A 26 3.52 4.93 -11.56
C LEU A 26 3.76 4.43 -12.99
N VAL A 27 4.17 3.17 -13.18
CA VAL A 27 4.39 2.56 -14.49
C VAL A 27 3.14 2.71 -15.37
N GLU A 28 3.32 2.85 -16.67
CA GLU A 28 2.20 2.91 -17.62
C GLU A 28 1.34 1.64 -17.62
N GLN A 29 0.13 1.73 -18.15
CA GLN A 29 -0.77 0.58 -18.29
C GLN A 29 -0.05 -0.58 -19.00
N TYR A 30 -0.12 -1.78 -18.41
CA TYR A 30 0.55 -3.01 -18.85
C TYR A 30 2.10 -2.99 -18.75
N GLY A 31 2.71 -1.90 -18.28
CA GLY A 31 4.17 -1.71 -18.32
C GLY A 31 4.96 -2.61 -17.37
N LEU A 32 4.34 -3.20 -16.33
CA LEU A 32 4.98 -4.23 -15.50
C LEU A 32 5.10 -5.58 -16.22
N GLY A 33 4.23 -5.85 -17.20
CA GLY A 33 4.11 -7.17 -17.81
C GLY A 33 3.27 -8.14 -16.98
N CYS A 34 3.50 -9.44 -17.13
CA CYS A 34 2.78 -10.49 -16.40
C CYS A 34 3.75 -11.39 -15.61
N PHE A 35 3.24 -12.11 -14.62
CA PHE A 35 4.08 -12.97 -13.76
C PHE A 35 4.83 -14.05 -14.55
N ASP A 36 4.18 -14.65 -15.55
CA ASP A 36 4.79 -15.70 -16.39
C ASP A 36 5.98 -15.18 -17.21
N SER A 37 6.07 -13.86 -17.44
CA SER A 37 7.20 -13.24 -18.15
C SER A 37 8.34 -12.77 -17.24
N MET A 38 8.14 -12.80 -15.93
CA MET A 38 9.18 -12.36 -14.99
C MET A 38 10.32 -13.38 -14.90
N PRO A 39 11.58 -12.93 -14.89
CA PRO A 39 12.73 -13.81 -14.77
C PRO A 39 12.65 -14.70 -13.51
N GLY A 40 12.78 -16.02 -13.68
CA GLY A 40 12.69 -16.98 -12.59
C GLY A 40 11.28 -17.26 -12.08
N ASN A 41 10.25 -16.61 -12.63
CA ASN A 41 8.84 -16.74 -12.25
C ASN A 41 8.61 -16.81 -10.73
N PRO A 42 9.03 -15.78 -9.97
CA PRO A 42 8.99 -15.80 -8.50
C PRO A 42 7.55 -15.74 -7.96
N TYR A 43 6.60 -15.29 -8.78
CA TYR A 43 5.21 -15.01 -8.40
C TYR A 43 4.24 -15.89 -9.20
N MET A 44 4.02 -17.12 -8.75
CA MET A 44 3.05 -18.01 -9.42
C MET A 44 1.64 -17.72 -8.91
N ALA A 45 0.76 -17.23 -9.79
CA ALA A 45 -0.66 -17.07 -9.49
C ALA A 45 -1.33 -18.43 -9.19
N VAL A 46 -2.33 -18.44 -8.33
CA VAL A 46 -3.12 -19.65 -8.04
C VAL A 46 -3.87 -20.12 -9.30
N ASP A 47 -4.52 -19.16 -10.00
CA ASP A 47 -5.11 -19.39 -11.32
C ASP A 47 -4.06 -19.14 -12.41
N PRO A 48 -3.72 -20.15 -13.23
CA PRO A 48 -2.72 -19.99 -14.30
C PRO A 48 -3.10 -18.93 -15.34
N VAL A 49 -4.39 -18.63 -15.55
CA VAL A 49 -4.83 -17.57 -16.47
C VAL A 49 -4.35 -16.22 -15.95
N LYS A 50 -4.42 -15.99 -14.65
CA LYS A 50 -3.97 -14.75 -14.02
C LYS A 50 -2.47 -14.51 -14.17
N GLY A 51 -1.65 -15.57 -14.23
CA GLY A 51 -0.21 -15.47 -14.48
C GLY A 51 0.15 -14.81 -15.82
N LYS A 52 -0.77 -14.84 -16.80
CA LYS A 52 -0.60 -14.30 -18.16
C LYS A 52 -1.17 -12.90 -18.35
N ILE A 53 -1.86 -12.36 -17.34
CA ILE A 53 -2.48 -11.04 -17.43
C ILE A 53 -1.41 -9.98 -17.16
N THR A 54 -1.25 -9.05 -18.11
CA THR A 54 -0.32 -7.92 -17.97
C THR A 54 -0.86 -6.86 -17.03
N MET A 55 0.02 -6.30 -16.21
CA MET A 55 -0.28 -5.33 -15.16
C MET A 55 0.46 -4.00 -15.38
N PRO A 56 -0.02 -2.90 -14.80
CA PRO A 56 -1.35 -2.69 -14.21
C PRO A 56 -2.47 -2.77 -15.26
N LEU A 57 -3.68 -3.17 -14.82
CA LEU A 57 -4.82 -3.37 -15.74
C LEU A 57 -5.37 -2.05 -16.29
N PHE A 58 -5.28 -0.98 -15.54
CA PHE A 58 -5.78 0.34 -15.92
C PHE A 58 -4.67 1.39 -15.94
N ALA A 59 -4.87 2.41 -16.77
CA ALA A 59 -3.99 3.58 -16.82
C ALA A 59 -4.05 4.38 -15.50
N LEU A 60 -3.06 5.25 -15.30
CA LEU A 60 -3.11 6.26 -14.23
C LEU A 60 -4.28 7.23 -14.49
N PRO A 61 -4.94 7.73 -13.44
CA PRO A 61 -6.06 8.68 -13.58
C PRO A 61 -5.61 10.06 -14.04
N GLU A 62 -4.33 10.37 -13.94
CA GLU A 62 -3.70 11.63 -14.34
C GLU A 62 -2.23 11.40 -14.71
N THR A 63 -1.55 12.42 -15.26
CA THR A 63 -0.14 12.30 -15.66
C THR A 63 0.78 12.14 -14.45
N VAL A 64 1.95 11.52 -14.65
CA VAL A 64 2.97 11.34 -13.59
C VAL A 64 3.37 12.69 -12.99
N GLU A 65 3.56 13.73 -13.81
CA GLU A 65 3.90 15.08 -13.35
C GLU A 65 2.82 15.65 -12.43
N SER A 66 1.53 15.43 -12.75
CA SER A 66 0.41 15.85 -11.89
C SER A 66 0.40 15.10 -10.56
N ILE A 67 0.65 13.79 -10.58
CA ILE A 67 0.74 12.97 -9.37
C ILE A 67 1.90 13.43 -8.49
N LEU A 68 3.08 13.70 -9.05
CA LEU A 68 4.28 14.12 -8.32
C LEU A 68 4.22 15.57 -7.84
N SER A 69 3.40 16.41 -8.49
CA SER A 69 3.29 17.82 -8.14
C SER A 69 2.92 18.02 -6.66
N GLY A 70 3.75 18.79 -5.94
CA GLY A 70 3.54 19.13 -4.54
C GLY A 70 3.74 17.98 -3.55
N VAL A 71 4.34 16.86 -3.96
CA VAL A 71 4.76 15.78 -3.03
C VAL A 71 5.96 16.25 -2.23
N ASP A 72 5.89 16.14 -0.90
CA ASP A 72 6.99 16.48 0.01
C ASP A 72 7.88 15.28 0.33
N ALA A 73 7.31 14.07 0.34
CA ALA A 73 8.05 12.84 0.66
C ALA A 73 7.34 11.59 0.08
N TYR A 74 8.09 10.52 -0.09
CA TYR A 74 7.60 9.19 -0.47
C TYR A 74 7.60 8.25 0.73
N ILE A 75 6.67 7.29 0.73
CA ILE A 75 6.66 6.17 1.68
C ILE A 75 6.50 4.89 0.86
N VAL A 76 7.39 3.92 1.06
CA VAL A 76 7.33 2.60 0.43
C VAL A 76 7.23 1.55 1.53
N THR A 77 6.10 0.84 1.56
CA THR A 77 5.82 -0.18 2.59
C THR A 77 6.67 -1.43 2.41
N HIS A 78 7.03 -1.75 1.16
CA HIS A 78 7.96 -2.81 0.76
C HIS A 78 8.28 -2.72 -0.75
N LEU A 79 9.36 -3.37 -1.19
CA LEU A 79 9.84 -3.27 -2.57
C LEU A 79 9.24 -4.33 -3.52
N HIS A 80 7.91 -4.56 -3.47
CA HIS A 80 7.25 -5.34 -4.51
C HIS A 80 6.96 -4.48 -5.77
N PRO A 81 6.91 -5.11 -6.96
CA PRO A 81 6.83 -4.40 -8.23
C PRO A 81 5.47 -3.70 -8.50
N ASP A 82 4.47 -3.91 -7.66
CA ASP A 82 3.16 -3.26 -7.66
C ASP A 82 3.01 -2.20 -6.55
N HIS A 83 4.11 -1.89 -5.82
CA HIS A 83 4.21 -0.84 -4.81
C HIS A 83 5.22 0.27 -5.18
N ILE A 84 6.21 -0.04 -6.00
CA ILE A 84 7.15 0.93 -6.57
C ILE A 84 7.60 0.45 -7.95
N ASP A 85 7.80 1.36 -8.90
CA ASP A 85 8.30 1.01 -10.22
C ASP A 85 9.68 0.35 -10.13
N ILE A 86 9.87 -0.76 -10.82
CA ILE A 86 11.14 -1.48 -10.93
C ILE A 86 11.62 -1.47 -12.37
N ASN A 87 12.81 -0.94 -12.59
CA ASN A 87 13.51 -1.09 -13.87
C ASN A 87 14.27 -2.42 -13.87
N MET A 88 13.66 -3.45 -14.43
CA MET A 88 14.24 -4.81 -14.45
C MET A 88 15.58 -4.91 -15.21
N GLN A 89 15.86 -3.99 -16.14
CA GLN A 89 17.12 -4.01 -16.90
C GLN A 89 18.29 -3.41 -16.11
N LYS A 90 18.01 -2.35 -15.34
CA LYS A 90 19.01 -1.66 -14.51
C LYS A 90 19.06 -2.21 -13.08
N GLY A 91 18.02 -2.88 -12.61
CA GLY A 91 17.85 -3.27 -11.20
C GLY A 91 17.62 -2.05 -10.30
N THR A 92 16.99 -0.98 -10.79
CA THR A 92 16.71 0.24 -10.05
C THR A 92 15.22 0.40 -9.73
N PHE A 93 14.93 1.17 -8.70
CA PHE A 93 13.58 1.44 -8.23
C PHE A 93 13.25 2.92 -8.41
N GLY A 94 11.99 3.22 -8.79
CA GLY A 94 11.45 4.57 -8.77
C GLY A 94 12.15 5.54 -9.73
N ASP A 95 12.59 5.09 -10.90
CA ASP A 95 13.31 5.92 -11.89
C ASP A 95 12.57 7.24 -12.25
N VAL A 96 11.23 7.29 -12.09
CA VAL A 96 10.40 8.47 -12.42
C VAL A 96 10.23 9.43 -11.24
N LEU A 97 10.65 9.03 -10.02
CA LEU A 97 10.51 9.82 -8.81
C LEU A 97 11.61 10.88 -8.71
N GLU A 98 11.36 11.96 -7.94
CA GLU A 98 12.36 12.98 -7.62
C GLU A 98 13.28 12.46 -6.51
N HIS A 99 14.52 12.09 -6.86
CA HIS A 99 15.45 11.39 -5.98
C HIS A 99 16.09 12.27 -4.88
N ASP A 100 15.89 13.57 -4.92
CA ASP A 100 16.31 14.52 -3.87
C ASP A 100 15.28 14.66 -2.73
N LYS A 101 14.07 14.12 -2.92
CA LYS A 101 13.02 14.11 -1.88
C LYS A 101 13.23 12.97 -0.89
N PRO A 102 12.85 13.19 0.39
CA PRO A 102 12.84 12.12 1.39
C PRO A 102 11.98 10.93 0.97
N ILE A 103 12.53 9.72 1.11
CA ILE A 103 11.80 8.46 0.94
C ILE A 103 11.93 7.60 2.19
N PHE A 104 10.80 7.18 2.74
CA PHE A 104 10.71 6.36 3.94
C PHE A 104 10.51 4.89 3.57
N VAL A 105 11.30 4.00 4.17
CA VAL A 105 11.29 2.55 3.92
C VAL A 105 11.31 1.77 5.22
N GLN A 106 11.05 0.47 5.14
CA GLN A 106 10.87 -0.37 6.32
C GLN A 106 12.15 -0.85 7.00
N ASN A 107 13.26 -1.04 6.27
CA ASN A 107 14.49 -1.66 6.78
C ASN A 107 15.74 -1.19 6.02
N GLU A 108 16.91 -1.69 6.45
CA GLU A 108 18.20 -1.32 5.87
C GLU A 108 18.40 -1.89 4.45
N ASP A 109 17.88 -3.08 4.17
CA ASP A 109 18.04 -3.70 2.83
C ASP A 109 17.30 -2.90 1.77
N ASP A 110 16.06 -2.47 2.05
CA ASP A 110 15.28 -1.59 1.21
C ASP A 110 15.98 -0.22 1.07
N ALA A 111 16.54 0.31 2.17
CA ALA A 111 17.26 1.57 2.14
C ALA A 111 18.51 1.51 1.26
N GLN A 112 19.26 0.40 1.29
CA GLN A 112 20.42 0.20 0.42
C GLN A 112 20.01 0.08 -1.05
N ALA A 113 18.93 -0.64 -1.37
CA ALA A 113 18.41 -0.75 -2.72
C ALA A 113 18.00 0.60 -3.31
N LEU A 114 17.33 1.45 -2.52
CA LEU A 114 16.93 2.79 -2.97
C LEU A 114 18.11 3.75 -3.09
N LYS A 115 19.08 3.70 -2.17
CA LYS A 115 20.35 4.47 -2.32
C LYS A 115 21.09 4.06 -3.58
N ALA A 116 21.17 2.76 -3.89
CA ALA A 116 21.76 2.25 -5.13
C ALA A 116 20.98 2.70 -6.38
N SER A 117 19.68 2.96 -6.25
CA SER A 117 18.83 3.52 -7.29
C SER A 117 18.99 5.05 -7.45
N GLY A 118 19.78 5.72 -6.59
CA GLY A 118 20.10 7.16 -6.69
C GLY A 118 19.36 8.07 -5.72
N PHE A 119 18.51 7.55 -4.83
CA PHE A 119 17.85 8.38 -3.81
C PHE A 119 18.84 8.94 -2.80
N GLN A 120 18.75 10.26 -2.53
CA GLN A 120 19.71 10.99 -1.70
C GLN A 120 19.33 11.03 -0.22
N ASP A 121 18.03 11.06 0.10
CA ASP A 121 17.50 11.13 1.47
C ASP A 121 16.60 9.91 1.76
N VAL A 122 17.22 8.78 2.06
CA VAL A 122 16.53 7.52 2.40
C VAL A 122 16.46 7.38 3.91
N ARG A 123 15.24 7.30 4.47
CA ARG A 123 14.97 7.24 5.91
C ARG A 123 14.28 5.93 6.28
N ILE A 124 14.75 5.27 7.32
CA ILE A 124 14.18 4.02 7.80
C ILE A 124 13.10 4.32 8.84
N LEU A 125 11.89 3.81 8.60
CA LEU A 125 10.79 3.84 9.57
C LEU A 125 11.15 3.02 10.82
N LYS A 126 10.76 3.53 12.00
CA LYS A 126 11.05 2.91 13.30
C LYS A 126 9.77 2.72 14.11
N ASN A 127 9.77 1.71 14.99
CA ASN A 127 8.62 1.43 15.87
C ASN A 127 8.42 2.53 16.93
N ASP A 128 9.50 3.20 17.34
CA ASP A 128 9.50 4.34 18.26
C ASP A 128 9.27 5.70 17.58
N GLY A 129 9.11 5.68 16.24
CA GLY A 129 8.73 6.82 15.41
C GLY A 129 9.90 7.55 14.78
N VAL A 130 9.64 8.13 13.60
CA VAL A 130 10.53 9.02 12.86
C VAL A 130 9.78 10.31 12.56
N LYS A 131 10.40 11.45 12.88
CA LYS A 131 9.80 12.77 12.62
C LYS A 131 10.02 13.23 11.19
N PHE A 132 8.96 13.81 10.60
CA PHE A 132 9.00 14.57 9.38
C PHE A 132 8.16 15.83 9.56
N ALA A 133 8.79 17.00 9.65
CA ALA A 133 8.17 18.23 10.14
C ALA A 133 7.49 17.98 11.53
N ASP A 134 6.22 18.35 11.67
CA ASP A 134 5.44 18.16 12.90
C ASP A 134 4.71 16.80 12.93
N ILE A 135 5.00 15.91 11.98
CA ILE A 135 4.40 14.59 11.86
C ILE A 135 5.37 13.55 12.42
N THR A 136 4.86 12.58 13.18
CA THR A 136 5.61 11.38 13.56
C THR A 136 5.04 10.17 12.82
N LEU A 137 5.91 9.44 12.12
CA LEU A 137 5.62 8.22 11.41
C LEU A 137 6.12 7.03 12.24
N TYR A 138 5.24 6.10 12.59
CA TYR A 138 5.58 4.89 13.35
C TYR A 138 5.47 3.66 12.45
N LYS A 139 6.55 2.88 12.36
CA LYS A 139 6.52 1.56 11.71
C LYS A 139 5.64 0.61 12.49
N THR A 140 4.81 -0.16 11.80
CA THR A 140 4.00 -1.21 12.40
C THR A 140 4.26 -2.56 11.72
N PRO A 141 4.04 -3.69 12.43
CA PRO A 141 4.27 -5.00 11.84
C PRO A 141 3.23 -5.32 10.77
N ALA A 142 3.65 -6.07 9.75
CA ALA A 142 2.78 -6.68 8.74
C ALA A 142 3.08 -8.18 8.62
N LEU A 143 2.12 -8.97 8.18
CA LEU A 143 2.25 -10.39 7.85
C LEU A 143 1.72 -10.60 6.43
N HIS A 144 2.64 -10.63 5.47
CA HIS A 144 2.36 -10.62 4.04
C HIS A 144 2.33 -12.05 3.46
N GLY A 145 1.36 -12.84 3.92
CA GLY A 145 1.14 -14.22 3.47
C GLY A 145 0.58 -15.13 4.55
N THR A 146 -0.37 -16.00 4.19
CA THR A 146 -1.03 -16.95 5.12
C THR A 146 -0.25 -18.25 5.29
N ILE A 147 0.55 -18.67 4.30
CA ILE A 147 1.38 -19.88 4.36
C ILE A 147 2.76 -19.51 4.90
N LYS A 148 3.37 -18.51 4.33
CA LYS A 148 4.64 -17.91 4.75
C LYS A 148 4.70 -16.49 4.19
N PRO A 149 5.47 -15.57 4.79
CA PRO A 149 5.68 -14.25 4.21
C PRO A 149 6.27 -14.33 2.79
N SER A 150 5.75 -13.50 1.88
CA SER A 150 6.31 -13.35 0.52
C SER A 150 7.55 -12.47 0.52
N SER A 151 7.56 -11.48 1.44
CA SER A 151 8.66 -10.57 1.73
C SER A 151 8.45 -9.97 3.12
N ASP A 152 9.44 -9.24 3.61
CA ASP A 152 9.20 -8.25 4.66
C ASP A 152 8.29 -7.15 4.12
N ALA A 153 7.37 -6.69 4.97
CA ALA A 153 6.48 -5.58 4.70
C ALA A 153 6.17 -4.84 6.00
N CYS A 154 5.71 -3.60 5.91
CA CYS A 154 5.29 -2.85 7.09
C CYS A 154 4.04 -2.01 6.84
N GLY A 155 3.34 -1.69 7.92
CA GLY A 155 2.40 -0.59 7.95
C GLY A 155 3.04 0.66 8.56
N VAL A 156 2.29 1.78 8.50
CA VAL A 156 2.72 3.08 9.04
C VAL A 156 1.58 3.76 9.76
N VAL A 157 1.82 4.22 10.99
CA VAL A 157 0.89 5.11 11.69
C VAL A 157 1.40 6.55 11.61
N PHE A 158 0.53 7.46 11.21
CA PHE A 158 0.77 8.89 11.15
C PHE A 158 0.15 9.56 12.37
N LYS A 159 0.93 10.37 13.08
CA LYS A 159 0.45 11.23 14.17
C LYS A 159 0.97 12.65 14.02
N ALA A 160 0.06 13.62 14.11
CA ALA A 160 0.36 15.04 14.22
C ALA A 160 -0.68 15.70 15.13
N GLU A 161 -0.31 16.84 15.76
CA GLU A 161 -1.24 17.62 16.53
C GLU A 161 -2.39 18.13 15.62
N GLN A 162 -3.64 18.07 16.10
CA GLN A 162 -4.86 18.49 15.40
C GLN A 162 -5.22 17.66 14.14
N GLU A 163 -4.54 16.59 13.87
CA GLU A 163 -4.91 15.63 12.82
C GLU A 163 -5.43 14.32 13.42
N LYS A 164 -6.37 13.68 12.75
CA LYS A 164 -6.79 12.32 13.09
C LYS A 164 -5.63 11.35 12.94
N VAL A 165 -5.54 10.38 13.84
CA VAL A 165 -4.55 9.31 13.71
C VAL A 165 -4.91 8.45 12.49
N LEU A 166 -3.99 8.38 11.52
CA LEU A 166 -4.11 7.52 10.34
C LEU A 166 -3.23 6.29 10.50
N TYR A 167 -3.80 5.10 10.32
CA TYR A 167 -3.06 3.87 10.17
C TYR A 167 -3.15 3.36 8.73
N VAL A 168 -2.02 3.23 8.07
CA VAL A 168 -1.84 2.54 6.79
C VAL A 168 -1.33 1.14 7.11
N ALA A 169 -2.12 0.11 6.86
CA ALA A 169 -1.74 -1.27 7.23
C ALA A 169 -0.67 -1.86 6.29
N GLY A 170 -0.59 -1.36 5.04
CA GLY A 170 0.25 -1.94 4.00
C GLY A 170 -0.25 -3.34 3.59
N ASP A 171 0.65 -4.12 3.00
CA ASP A 171 0.34 -5.50 2.62
C ASP A 171 0.46 -6.43 3.82
N THR A 172 -0.69 -6.77 4.38
CA THR A 172 -0.82 -7.66 5.54
C THR A 172 -2.16 -8.38 5.52
N ILE A 173 -2.20 -9.57 6.08
CA ILE A 173 -3.45 -10.21 6.52
C ILE A 173 -3.83 -9.71 7.92
N TRP A 174 -5.04 -10.02 8.39
CA TRP A 174 -5.41 -9.86 9.79
C TRP A 174 -4.60 -10.82 10.67
N PHE A 175 -3.91 -10.28 11.68
CA PHE A 175 -3.13 -11.05 12.66
C PHE A 175 -2.94 -10.23 13.95
N ASP A 176 -2.32 -10.84 14.96
CA ASP A 176 -2.13 -10.21 16.27
C ASP A 176 -1.37 -8.87 16.24
N GLY A 177 -0.45 -8.71 15.26
CA GLY A 177 0.26 -7.44 15.06
C GLY A 177 -0.65 -6.28 14.68
N VAL A 178 -1.61 -6.50 13.77
CA VAL A 178 -2.64 -5.51 13.40
C VAL A 178 -3.50 -5.20 14.62
N ARG A 179 -4.02 -6.23 15.31
CA ARG A 179 -4.85 -6.05 16.51
C ARG A 179 -4.14 -5.21 17.58
N LYS A 180 -2.85 -5.47 17.85
CA LYS A 180 -2.04 -4.67 18.79
C LYS A 180 -1.83 -3.25 18.31
N THR A 181 -1.64 -3.03 17.01
CA THR A 181 -1.51 -1.68 16.43
C THR A 181 -2.80 -0.88 16.65
N LEU A 182 -3.96 -1.46 16.38
CA LEU A 182 -5.24 -0.82 16.65
C LEU A 182 -5.41 -0.47 18.13
N ALA A 183 -5.08 -1.39 19.04
CA ALA A 183 -5.17 -1.17 20.48
C ALA A 183 -4.24 -0.05 20.97
N ASN A 184 -3.01 0.01 20.47
CA ASN A 184 -1.99 0.95 20.93
C ASN A 184 -2.17 2.37 20.36
N TYR A 185 -2.60 2.48 19.11
CA TYR A 185 -2.66 3.78 18.42
C TYR A 185 -4.06 4.36 18.32
N GLN A 186 -5.12 3.54 18.45
CA GLN A 186 -6.52 3.94 18.34
C GLN A 186 -6.78 4.84 17.11
N PRO A 187 -6.43 4.37 15.88
CA PRO A 187 -6.54 5.20 14.69
C PRO A 187 -8.01 5.53 14.39
N GLU A 188 -8.27 6.77 14.00
CA GLU A 188 -9.60 7.24 13.58
C GLU A 188 -9.86 6.96 12.09
N VAL A 189 -8.78 6.78 11.31
CA VAL A 189 -8.83 6.38 9.91
C VAL A 189 -7.85 5.21 9.69
N ILE A 190 -8.33 4.15 9.04
CA ILE A 190 -7.54 2.94 8.79
C ILE A 190 -7.57 2.65 7.29
N MET A 191 -6.39 2.68 6.65
CA MET A 191 -6.21 2.31 5.25
C MET A 191 -5.79 0.85 5.16
N LEU A 192 -6.54 0.04 4.40
CA LEU A 192 -6.34 -1.40 4.24
C LEU A 192 -6.19 -1.77 2.78
N ASN A 193 -5.13 -2.51 2.44
CA ASN A 193 -4.99 -3.21 1.17
C ASN A 193 -5.85 -4.48 1.22
N ALA A 194 -6.92 -4.57 0.43
CA ALA A 194 -8.01 -5.52 0.70
C ALA A 194 -8.54 -6.28 -0.53
N CYS A 195 -7.76 -6.42 -1.60
CA CYS A 195 -8.19 -7.19 -2.78
C CYS A 195 -8.00 -8.72 -2.63
N ALA A 196 -7.64 -9.22 -1.43
CA ALA A 196 -7.38 -10.64 -1.18
C ALA A 196 -6.41 -11.26 -2.20
N ALA A 197 -5.36 -10.51 -2.56
CA ALA A 197 -4.33 -11.00 -3.48
C ALA A 197 -3.74 -12.31 -2.98
N GLU A 198 -3.49 -13.26 -3.89
CA GLU A 198 -3.05 -14.61 -3.53
C GLU A 198 -2.02 -15.14 -4.54
N LEU A 199 -0.99 -15.78 -3.99
CA LEU A 199 0.04 -16.50 -4.76
C LEU A 199 0.21 -17.91 -4.22
N ARG A 200 0.47 -18.87 -5.12
CA ARG A 200 0.51 -20.31 -4.80
C ARG A 200 1.47 -20.66 -3.66
N ALA A 201 2.65 -20.04 -3.61
CA ALA A 201 3.68 -20.37 -2.61
C ALA A 201 3.45 -19.71 -1.25
N TYR A 202 2.65 -18.66 -1.19
CA TYR A 202 2.51 -17.78 -0.03
C TYR A 202 1.10 -17.77 0.55
N GLY A 203 0.10 -18.28 -0.21
CA GLY A 203 -1.31 -18.17 0.11
C GLY A 203 -1.84 -16.76 -0.10
N ARG A 204 -2.88 -16.38 0.65
CA ARG A 204 -3.42 -15.02 0.61
C ARG A 204 -2.45 -14.04 1.25
N LEU A 205 -2.14 -12.97 0.54
CA LEU A 205 -1.08 -12.01 0.85
C LEU A 205 -1.58 -10.82 1.68
N ILE A 206 -2.80 -10.36 1.39
CA ILE A 206 -3.40 -9.16 1.99
C ILE A 206 -4.83 -9.45 2.45
N MET A 207 -5.46 -8.48 3.09
CA MET A 207 -6.78 -8.66 3.68
C MET A 207 -7.86 -9.04 2.65
N ASN A 208 -8.81 -9.85 3.09
CA ASN A 208 -10.09 -10.13 2.44
C ASN A 208 -11.25 -9.45 3.21
N ASP A 209 -12.48 -9.73 2.84
CA ASP A 209 -13.67 -9.18 3.51
C ASP A 209 -13.84 -9.64 4.96
N GLU A 210 -13.34 -10.84 5.30
CA GLU A 210 -13.35 -11.34 6.69
C GLU A 210 -12.35 -10.58 7.56
N ASP A 211 -11.16 -10.32 7.04
CA ASP A 211 -10.14 -9.55 7.73
C ASP A 211 -10.57 -8.08 7.93
N VAL A 212 -11.24 -7.49 6.93
CA VAL A 212 -11.81 -6.13 7.03
C VAL A 212 -12.89 -6.09 8.11
N ASP A 213 -13.74 -7.11 8.19
CA ASP A 213 -14.75 -7.24 9.27
C ASP A 213 -14.06 -7.35 10.65
N CYS A 214 -12.99 -8.14 10.78
CA CYS A 214 -12.22 -8.22 12.02
C CYS A 214 -11.66 -6.85 12.45
N VAL A 215 -11.18 -6.03 11.52
CA VAL A 215 -10.73 -4.66 11.80
C VAL A 215 -11.90 -3.82 12.29
N HIS A 216 -13.04 -3.85 11.57
CA HIS A 216 -14.26 -3.11 11.94
C HIS A 216 -14.77 -3.52 13.33
N GLN A 217 -14.86 -4.81 13.62
CA GLN A 217 -15.30 -5.31 14.94
C GLN A 217 -14.34 -4.88 16.07
N THR A 218 -13.03 -4.75 15.78
CA THR A 218 -12.04 -4.35 16.78
C THR A 218 -12.11 -2.85 17.08
N LEU A 219 -12.41 -2.02 16.08
CA LEU A 219 -12.46 -0.55 16.21
C LEU A 219 -13.62 0.02 15.34
N PRO A 220 -14.89 -0.17 15.75
CA PRO A 220 -16.05 0.10 14.92
C PRO A 220 -16.25 1.59 14.57
N GLU A 221 -15.74 2.50 15.40
CA GLU A 221 -15.84 3.95 15.16
C GLU A 221 -14.84 4.47 14.11
N ALA A 222 -13.79 3.69 13.81
CA ALA A 222 -12.79 4.08 12.82
C ALA A 222 -13.36 4.07 11.40
N LYS A 223 -12.97 5.04 10.58
CA LYS A 223 -13.30 5.07 9.15
C LYS A 223 -12.34 4.17 8.38
N LEU A 224 -12.86 3.17 7.69
CA LEU A 224 -12.07 2.29 6.84
C LEU A 224 -11.93 2.87 5.44
N TYR A 225 -10.70 2.96 4.95
CA TYR A 225 -10.35 3.31 3.58
C TYR A 225 -9.76 2.07 2.92
N LEU A 226 -10.47 1.46 1.97
CA LEU A 226 -10.05 0.21 1.35
C LEU A 226 -9.47 0.48 -0.03
N THR A 227 -8.27 -0.04 -0.27
CA THR A 227 -7.47 0.22 -1.47
C THR A 227 -6.83 -1.07 -2.00
N HIS A 228 -5.98 -0.97 -3.02
CA HIS A 228 -5.27 -2.06 -3.69
C HIS A 228 -6.19 -2.96 -4.54
N PHE A 229 -7.17 -2.37 -5.23
CA PHE A 229 -8.11 -3.13 -6.05
C PHE A 229 -7.86 -2.99 -7.56
N ASP A 230 -8.35 -3.99 -8.30
CA ASP A 230 -8.65 -4.00 -9.74
C ASP A 230 -7.44 -3.84 -10.70
N ASN A 231 -6.23 -3.57 -10.22
CA ASN A 231 -5.06 -3.30 -11.08
C ASN A 231 -4.02 -4.43 -11.13
N VAL A 232 -4.10 -5.38 -10.19
CA VAL A 232 -3.17 -6.52 -10.13
C VAL A 232 -3.87 -7.83 -10.47
N ALA A 233 -3.23 -8.66 -11.27
CA ALA A 233 -3.82 -9.90 -11.78
C ALA A 233 -4.10 -10.94 -10.69
N HIS A 234 -3.32 -10.94 -9.62
CA HIS A 234 -3.45 -11.90 -8.51
C HIS A 234 -4.49 -11.49 -7.47
N ALA A 235 -5.17 -10.34 -7.64
CA ALA A 235 -6.33 -9.97 -6.82
C ALA A 235 -7.44 -11.04 -6.93
N SER A 236 -8.06 -11.39 -5.81
CA SER A 236 -9.17 -12.35 -5.76
C SER A 236 -10.53 -11.68 -5.56
N ILE A 237 -10.54 -10.42 -5.13
CA ILE A 237 -11.75 -9.62 -4.89
C ILE A 237 -11.62 -8.27 -5.58
N THR A 238 -12.64 -7.90 -6.37
CA THR A 238 -12.76 -6.57 -6.99
C THR A 238 -13.42 -5.57 -6.04
N ARG A 239 -13.34 -4.24 -6.33
CA ARG A 239 -14.08 -3.21 -5.58
C ARG A 239 -15.56 -3.55 -5.43
N SER A 240 -16.21 -3.95 -6.52
CA SER A 240 -17.64 -4.30 -6.51
C SER A 240 -17.96 -5.51 -5.64
N GLN A 241 -17.13 -6.56 -5.72
CA GLN A 241 -17.30 -7.75 -4.89
C GLN A 241 -17.07 -7.45 -3.40
N MET A 242 -16.07 -6.62 -3.07
CA MET A 242 -15.82 -6.20 -1.68
C MET A 242 -17.02 -5.41 -1.14
N ARG A 243 -17.56 -4.43 -1.87
CA ARG A 243 -18.77 -3.69 -1.44
C ARG A 243 -19.91 -4.65 -1.11
N GLY A 244 -20.21 -5.61 -1.97
CA GLY A 244 -21.24 -6.61 -1.74
C GLY A 244 -20.96 -7.53 -0.54
N ALA A 245 -19.71 -7.89 -0.32
CA ALA A 245 -19.33 -8.74 0.82
C ALA A 245 -19.48 -7.99 2.16
N LEU A 246 -19.03 -6.74 2.23
CA LEU A 246 -19.11 -5.92 3.45
C LEU A 246 -20.56 -5.60 3.84
N VAL A 247 -21.45 -5.34 2.86
CA VAL A 247 -22.88 -5.17 3.11
C VAL A 247 -23.45 -6.43 3.77
N ARG A 248 -23.12 -7.63 3.29
CA ARG A 248 -23.58 -8.89 3.90
C ARG A 248 -23.05 -9.12 5.32
N ARG A 249 -21.88 -8.55 5.65
CA ARG A 249 -21.27 -8.61 6.99
C ARG A 249 -21.76 -7.51 7.93
N GLY A 250 -22.53 -6.54 7.43
CA GLY A 250 -23.00 -5.41 8.22
C GLY A 250 -21.93 -4.35 8.52
N VAL A 251 -20.84 -4.34 7.75
CA VAL A 251 -19.82 -3.28 7.83
C VAL A 251 -20.33 -2.08 7.04
N ASP A 252 -20.42 -0.92 7.67
CA ASP A 252 -21.02 0.31 7.10
C ASP A 252 -20.09 1.54 7.13
N ASN A 253 -19.02 1.49 7.94
CA ASN A 253 -18.12 2.63 8.17
C ASN A 253 -16.88 2.59 7.26
N TYR A 254 -17.08 2.40 5.95
CA TYR A 254 -15.99 2.28 4.97
C TYR A 254 -16.20 3.12 3.73
N VAL A 255 -15.10 3.35 3.01
CA VAL A 255 -15.08 3.84 1.63
C VAL A 255 -14.13 2.98 0.78
N ILE A 256 -14.51 2.72 -0.45
CA ILE A 256 -13.67 2.09 -1.48
C ILE A 256 -13.62 3.08 -2.65
N PRO A 257 -12.61 3.96 -2.70
CA PRO A 257 -12.56 5.01 -3.73
C PRO A 257 -12.23 4.43 -5.10
N GLU A 258 -12.71 5.09 -6.13
CA GLU A 258 -12.26 4.86 -7.50
C GLU A 258 -10.89 5.54 -7.75
N ASP A 259 -10.15 5.07 -8.76
CA ASP A 259 -8.88 5.69 -9.13
C ASP A 259 -9.12 7.17 -9.54
N GLY A 260 -8.34 8.09 -8.97
CA GLY A 260 -8.51 9.54 -9.09
C GLY A 260 -9.41 10.19 -8.03
N GLU A 261 -10.18 9.42 -7.26
CA GLU A 261 -11.09 9.95 -6.25
C GLU A 261 -10.34 10.44 -5.00
N THR A 262 -10.84 11.52 -4.39
CA THR A 262 -10.32 12.10 -3.14
C THR A 262 -11.35 11.99 -2.03
N VAL A 263 -10.94 11.42 -0.90
CA VAL A 263 -11.73 11.32 0.34
C VAL A 263 -11.19 12.31 1.37
N ILE A 264 -12.09 13.03 2.07
CA ILE A 264 -11.76 14.02 3.10
C ILE A 264 -12.23 13.50 4.46
N TYR A 265 -11.36 13.60 5.48
CA TYR A 265 -11.61 13.13 6.84
C TYR A 265 -11.58 14.22 7.90
#